data_30b5e382b4abfb0e76ea546ddd1764e2
#
_entry.id   30b5e382b4abfb0e76ea546ddd1764e2
#
_cell.length_a   1.000
_cell.length_b   1.000
_cell.length_c   1.000
_cell.angle_alpha   90.00
_cell.angle_beta   90.00
_cell.angle_gamma   90.00
#
_symmetry.space_group_name_H-M   'P 1'
#
loop_
_entity.id
_entity.type
_entity.pdbx_description
1 polymer ?
#
loop_
_entity_poly.entity_id
_entity_poly.type
_entity_poly.pdbx_seq_one_letter_code
_entity_poly.pdbx_strand_id
1 'polypeptide(L)'
;MKDTSLMSRAELVCALITSTTMTAKAAATYAKTRDPAMTGNRDALVSYKLAVARELLLRDLAERMKAEPVLSAPGTVRDWLRLRCADLEHEVFIILLLDSQNRLIEAHELFRGTLSQTSVYPREVVKYTLARNAAAVVFAHNHPSGVAEPSRADELLTQNLKQALALVDVRVLDHFVVAGTSTVSFAERGLI
;
A
#
# COMPACT_ATOMS: atom_id res chain seq x y z
N MET A 1 -10.69 -17.65 9.07
CA MET A 1 -9.69 -17.75 7.97
C MET A 1 -8.37 -17.22 8.49
N LYS A 2 -7.23 -17.78 8.07
CA LYS A 2 -5.90 -17.31 8.49
C LYS A 2 -5.64 -15.93 7.89
N ASP A 3 -5.02 -15.02 8.64
CA ASP A 3 -4.61 -13.71 8.15
C ASP A 3 -3.58 -13.89 7.02
N THR A 4 -3.87 -13.36 5.84
CA THR A 4 -3.03 -13.54 4.65
C THR A 4 -1.66 -12.87 4.78
N SER A 5 -1.55 -11.81 5.58
CA SER A 5 -0.28 -11.11 5.82
C SER A 5 0.75 -11.98 6.57
N LEU A 6 0.27 -12.93 7.36
CA LEU A 6 1.10 -13.87 8.17
C LEU A 6 1.43 -15.18 7.44
N MET A 7 0.90 -15.38 6.25
CA MET A 7 1.13 -16.60 5.46
C MET A 7 2.45 -16.53 4.69
N SER A 8 3.16 -17.66 4.58
CA SER A 8 4.30 -17.78 3.67
C SER A 8 3.83 -17.71 2.20
N ARG A 9 4.77 -17.42 1.28
CA ARG A 9 4.47 -17.41 -0.16
C ARG A 9 3.89 -18.75 -0.62
N ALA A 10 4.43 -19.88 -0.15
CA ALA A 10 3.96 -21.21 -0.51
C ALA A 10 2.52 -21.46 -0.01
N GLU A 11 2.19 -21.03 1.22
CA GLU A 11 0.82 -21.11 1.75
C GLU A 11 -0.16 -20.26 0.94
N LEU A 12 0.23 -19.05 0.53
CA LEU A 12 -0.59 -18.19 -0.30
C LEU A 12 -0.86 -18.81 -1.68
N VAL A 13 0.19 -19.31 -2.35
CA VAL A 13 0.04 -20.00 -3.64
C VAL A 13 -0.86 -21.23 -3.48
N CYS A 14 -0.62 -22.05 -2.46
CA CYS A 14 -1.49 -23.21 -2.19
C CYS A 14 -2.95 -22.79 -1.96
N ALA A 15 -3.19 -21.75 -1.15
CA ALA A 15 -4.54 -21.24 -0.89
C ALA A 15 -5.23 -20.72 -2.17
N LEU A 16 -4.47 -20.15 -3.11
CA LEU A 16 -5.00 -19.63 -4.36
C LEU A 16 -5.40 -20.77 -5.31
N ILE A 17 -4.52 -21.78 -5.50
CA ILE A 17 -4.70 -22.85 -6.48
C ILE A 17 -5.54 -24.01 -5.94
N THR A 18 -5.62 -24.20 -4.61
CA THR A 18 -6.45 -25.25 -4.03
C THR A 18 -7.91 -25.00 -4.37
N SER A 19 -8.40 -25.74 -5.33
CA SER A 19 -9.76 -25.67 -5.79
C SER A 19 -10.67 -26.32 -4.74
N THR A 20 -11.49 -25.51 -4.07
CA THR A 20 -12.76 -26.04 -3.58
C THR A 20 -13.58 -26.21 -4.84
N THR A 21 -13.69 -27.44 -5.34
CA THR A 21 -14.28 -27.79 -6.64
C THR A 21 -15.68 -27.21 -6.80
N MET A 22 -15.75 -26.04 -7.44
CA MET A 22 -17.00 -25.64 -8.08
C MET A 22 -17.00 -26.27 -9.47
N THR A 23 -17.87 -27.27 -9.64
CA THR A 23 -18.14 -27.76 -11.00
C THR A 23 -18.73 -26.62 -11.83
N ALA A 24 -18.46 -26.58 -13.14
CA ALA A 24 -19.03 -25.57 -14.06
C ALA A 24 -20.56 -25.48 -13.95
N LYS A 25 -21.23 -26.59 -13.56
CA LYS A 25 -22.67 -26.67 -13.30
C LYS A 25 -23.11 -25.89 -12.05
N ALA A 26 -22.28 -25.85 -10.99
CA ALA A 26 -22.55 -25.07 -9.77
C ALA A 26 -22.34 -23.56 -10.03
N ALA A 27 -21.36 -23.19 -10.86
CA ALA A 27 -21.14 -21.81 -11.29
C ALA A 27 -22.29 -21.27 -12.14
N ALA A 28 -22.81 -22.09 -13.07
CA ALA A 28 -23.97 -21.74 -13.90
C ALA A 28 -25.28 -21.61 -13.10
N THR A 29 -25.45 -22.42 -12.07
CA THR A 29 -26.61 -22.33 -11.16
C THR A 29 -26.54 -21.08 -10.30
N TYR A 30 -25.35 -20.73 -9.78
CA TYR A 30 -25.12 -19.49 -9.01
C TYR A 30 -25.47 -18.22 -9.81
N ALA A 31 -25.08 -18.18 -11.10
CA ALA A 31 -25.40 -17.05 -11.97
C ALA A 31 -26.92 -16.85 -12.18
N LYS A 32 -27.72 -17.90 -11.98
CA LYS A 32 -29.16 -17.88 -12.23
C LYS A 32 -30.03 -17.67 -10.97
N THR A 33 -29.63 -18.07 -9.79
CA THR A 33 -30.53 -18.18 -8.65
C THR A 33 -30.40 -17.15 -7.55
N ARG A 34 -29.27 -16.41 -7.45
CA ARG A 34 -29.00 -15.42 -6.37
C ARG A 34 -29.63 -15.78 -5.01
N ASP A 35 -29.55 -17.05 -4.61
CA ASP A 35 -30.14 -17.51 -3.34
C ASP A 35 -29.33 -16.95 -2.15
N PRO A 36 -29.92 -16.11 -1.27
CA PRO A 36 -29.22 -15.49 -0.13
C PRO A 36 -28.64 -16.54 0.85
N ALA A 37 -29.24 -17.70 0.99
CA ALA A 37 -28.76 -18.75 1.92
C ALA A 37 -27.47 -19.43 1.42
N MET A 38 -27.17 -19.36 0.11
CA MET A 38 -25.94 -19.91 -0.50
C MET A 38 -24.83 -18.85 -0.71
N THR A 39 -25.14 -17.56 -0.57
CA THR A 39 -24.20 -16.45 -0.86
C THR A 39 -23.13 -16.32 0.20
N GLY A 40 -23.43 -16.43 1.48
CA GLY A 40 -22.49 -16.07 2.56
C GLY A 40 -21.17 -16.86 2.56
N ASN A 41 -21.17 -18.14 2.22
CA ASN A 41 -19.95 -18.96 2.23
C ASN A 41 -19.12 -18.81 0.94
N ARG A 42 -19.77 -18.49 -0.19
CA ARG A 42 -19.08 -18.28 -1.47
C ARG A 42 -18.45 -16.90 -1.56
N ASP A 43 -19.17 -15.87 -1.11
CA ASP A 43 -18.66 -14.51 -1.07
C ASP A 43 -17.46 -14.41 -0.12
N ALA A 44 -17.50 -15.11 1.01
CA ALA A 44 -16.36 -15.22 1.91
C ALA A 44 -15.16 -15.94 1.24
N LEU A 45 -15.40 -17.00 0.45
CA LEU A 45 -14.32 -17.68 -0.29
C LEU A 45 -13.73 -16.81 -1.39
N VAL A 46 -14.56 -16.11 -2.16
CA VAL A 46 -14.09 -15.17 -3.20
C VAL A 46 -13.28 -14.05 -2.56
N SER A 47 -13.79 -13.42 -1.50
CA SER A 47 -13.10 -12.37 -0.77
C SER A 47 -11.76 -12.85 -0.22
N TYR A 48 -11.70 -14.08 0.32
CA TYR A 48 -10.45 -14.68 0.78
C TYR A 48 -9.46 -14.89 -0.37
N LYS A 49 -9.91 -15.43 -1.51
CA LYS A 49 -9.06 -15.64 -2.70
C LYS A 49 -8.51 -14.32 -3.26
N LEU A 50 -9.33 -13.27 -3.26
CA LEU A 50 -8.89 -11.93 -3.66
C LEU A 50 -7.86 -11.36 -2.68
N ALA A 51 -8.05 -11.53 -1.37
CA ALA A 51 -7.07 -11.12 -0.37
C ALA A 51 -5.73 -11.86 -0.53
N VAL A 52 -5.77 -13.18 -0.81
CA VAL A 52 -4.57 -13.99 -1.10
C VAL A 52 -3.86 -13.50 -2.36
N ALA A 53 -4.60 -13.25 -3.44
CA ALA A 53 -4.03 -12.74 -4.68
C ALA A 53 -3.39 -11.35 -4.50
N ARG A 54 -4.08 -10.46 -3.77
CA ARG A 54 -3.58 -9.13 -3.42
C ARG A 54 -2.27 -9.21 -2.63
N GLU A 55 -2.20 -10.07 -1.63
CA GLU A 55 -1.01 -10.24 -0.81
C GLU A 55 0.19 -10.75 -1.64
N LEU A 56 -0.04 -11.70 -2.56
CA LEU A 56 0.98 -12.18 -3.50
C LEU A 56 1.51 -11.05 -4.39
N LEU A 57 0.61 -10.25 -4.96
CA LEU A 57 0.98 -9.12 -5.82
C LEU A 57 1.75 -8.05 -5.04
N LEU A 58 1.33 -7.71 -3.81
CA LEU A 58 2.05 -6.77 -2.94
C LEU A 58 3.48 -7.22 -2.68
N ARG A 59 3.68 -8.53 -2.41
CA ARG A 59 5.03 -9.09 -2.21
C ARG A 59 5.87 -9.06 -3.48
N ASP A 60 5.30 -9.42 -4.62
CA ASP A 60 6.01 -9.38 -5.90
C ASP A 60 6.45 -7.97 -6.29
N LEU A 61 5.58 -6.97 -6.08
CA LEU A 61 5.93 -5.57 -6.30
C LEU A 61 6.99 -5.08 -5.31
N ALA A 62 6.91 -5.47 -4.03
CA ALA A 62 7.92 -5.14 -3.04
C ALA A 62 9.28 -5.74 -3.39
N GLU A 63 9.35 -7.00 -3.84
CA GLU A 63 10.60 -7.63 -4.29
C GLU A 63 11.20 -6.92 -5.50
N ARG A 64 10.39 -6.44 -6.45
CA ARG A 64 10.89 -5.61 -7.56
C ARG A 64 11.50 -4.29 -7.06
N MET A 65 10.83 -3.61 -6.12
CA MET A 65 11.35 -2.37 -5.53
C MET A 65 12.64 -2.59 -4.70
N LYS A 66 12.88 -3.80 -4.18
CA LYS A 66 14.14 -4.18 -3.54
C LYS A 66 15.25 -4.49 -4.55
N ALA A 67 14.90 -5.05 -5.70
CA ALA A 67 15.87 -5.43 -6.73
C ALA A 67 16.37 -4.23 -7.52
N GLU A 68 15.52 -3.23 -7.76
CA GLU A 68 15.81 -2.08 -8.62
C GLU A 68 15.49 -0.75 -7.93
N PRO A 69 16.15 0.37 -8.29
CA PRO A 69 15.81 1.68 -7.76
C PRO A 69 14.36 2.05 -8.03
N VAL A 70 13.62 2.51 -7.01
CA VAL A 70 12.19 2.85 -7.13
C VAL A 70 11.93 3.98 -8.14
N LEU A 71 12.91 4.84 -8.36
CA LEU A 71 12.82 5.94 -9.31
C LEU A 71 12.91 5.48 -10.78
N SER A 72 13.50 4.31 -11.06
CA SER A 72 13.55 3.74 -12.42
C SER A 72 12.23 3.06 -12.84
N ALA A 73 11.37 2.74 -11.89
CA ALA A 73 10.08 2.10 -12.13
C ALA A 73 8.96 2.73 -11.30
N PRO A 74 8.62 4.02 -11.49
CA PRO A 74 7.60 4.71 -10.68
C PRO A 74 6.21 4.08 -10.76
N GLY A 75 5.92 3.37 -11.85
CA GLY A 75 4.71 2.56 -11.99
C GLY A 75 4.59 1.46 -10.92
N THR A 76 5.70 0.78 -10.60
CA THR A 76 5.73 -0.28 -9.57
C THR A 76 5.35 0.26 -8.19
N VAL A 77 5.87 1.45 -7.83
CA VAL A 77 5.51 2.12 -6.56
C VAL A 77 4.01 2.47 -6.54
N ARG A 78 3.49 3.05 -7.62
CA ARG A 78 2.07 3.41 -7.72
C ARG A 78 1.16 2.18 -7.62
N ASP A 79 1.50 1.11 -8.30
CA ASP A 79 0.69 -0.11 -8.28
C ASP A 79 0.71 -0.76 -6.89
N TRP A 80 1.87 -0.77 -6.23
CA TRP A 80 1.98 -1.23 -4.85
C TRP A 80 1.13 -0.38 -3.91
N LEU A 81 1.21 0.95 -4.02
CA LEU A 81 0.44 1.88 -3.19
C LEU A 81 -1.07 1.74 -3.41
N ARG A 82 -1.52 1.62 -4.67
CA ARG A 82 -2.94 1.40 -5.00
C ARG A 82 -3.44 0.11 -4.35
N LEU A 83 -2.69 -0.99 -4.52
CA LEU A 83 -3.06 -2.27 -3.89
C LEU A 83 -3.02 -2.18 -2.37
N ARG A 84 -2.04 -1.48 -1.79
CA ARG A 84 -1.90 -1.35 -0.33
C ARG A 84 -3.00 -0.52 0.30
N CYS A 85 -3.43 0.53 -0.38
CA CYS A 85 -4.46 1.46 0.10
C CYS A 85 -5.88 1.09 -0.35
N ALA A 86 -6.05 0.10 -1.23
CA ALA A 86 -7.39 -0.32 -1.67
C ALA A 86 -8.24 -0.72 -0.47
N ASP A 87 -9.49 -0.29 -0.48
CA ASP A 87 -10.51 -0.61 0.53
C ASP A 87 -10.23 -0.08 1.95
N LEU A 88 -9.27 0.84 2.12
CA LEU A 88 -9.05 1.48 3.42
C LEU A 88 -10.08 2.60 3.64
N GLU A 89 -10.90 2.44 4.66
CA GLU A 89 -11.94 3.42 5.06
C GLU A 89 -11.39 4.56 5.94
N HIS A 90 -10.10 4.51 6.29
CA HIS A 90 -9.42 5.48 7.13
C HIS A 90 -8.11 5.92 6.46
N GLU A 91 -7.63 7.09 6.82
CA GLU A 91 -6.33 7.57 6.36
C GLU A 91 -5.19 6.79 6.99
N VAL A 92 -4.19 6.45 6.19
CA VAL A 92 -2.92 5.89 6.65
C VAL A 92 -1.77 6.70 6.08
N PHE A 93 -0.71 6.87 6.86
CA PHE A 93 0.53 7.44 6.39
C PHE A 93 1.59 6.35 6.29
N ILE A 94 2.08 6.13 5.08
CA ILE A 94 3.02 5.08 4.73
C ILE A 94 4.39 5.71 4.45
N ILE A 95 5.44 5.06 4.90
CA ILE A 95 6.81 5.39 4.57
C ILE A 95 7.46 4.20 3.84
N LEU A 96 8.09 4.49 2.70
CA LEU A 96 8.99 3.57 2.01
C LEU A 96 10.41 4.03 2.32
N LEU A 97 11.16 3.19 3.03
CA LEU A 97 12.55 3.40 3.40
C LEU A 97 13.45 2.85 2.29
N LEU A 98 14.42 3.65 1.86
CA LEU A 98 15.27 3.34 0.72
C LEU A 98 16.74 3.36 1.11
N ASP A 99 17.53 2.48 0.47
CA ASP A 99 18.98 2.47 0.59
C ASP A 99 19.63 3.61 -0.23
N SER A 100 20.97 3.66 -0.20
CA SER A 100 21.74 4.67 -0.95
C SER A 100 21.57 4.59 -2.47
N GLN A 101 21.13 3.45 -3.00
CA GLN A 101 20.80 3.25 -4.40
C GLN A 101 19.31 3.46 -4.71
N ASN A 102 18.54 3.98 -3.75
CA ASN A 102 17.09 4.18 -3.82
C ASN A 102 16.30 2.88 -4.02
N ARG A 103 16.78 1.75 -3.53
CA ARG A 103 16.05 0.47 -3.50
C ARG A 103 15.31 0.33 -2.17
N LEU A 104 14.17 -0.33 -2.19
CA LEU A 104 13.34 -0.50 -1.02
C LEU A 104 14.04 -1.36 0.05
N ILE A 105 14.18 -0.81 1.26
CA ILE A 105 14.54 -1.55 2.47
C ILE A 105 13.26 -2.12 3.10
N GLU A 106 12.29 -1.25 3.36
CA GLU A 106 11.04 -1.57 4.05
C GLU A 106 9.94 -0.59 3.64
N ALA A 107 8.71 -1.07 3.53
CA ALA A 107 7.51 -0.25 3.44
C ALA A 107 6.67 -0.46 4.70
N HIS A 108 6.31 0.62 5.39
CA HIS A 108 5.63 0.55 6.67
C HIS A 108 4.51 1.58 6.81
N GLU A 109 3.37 1.16 7.40
CA GLU A 109 2.29 2.05 7.82
C GLU A 109 2.70 2.67 9.15
N LEU A 110 3.19 3.91 9.12
CA LEU A 110 3.78 4.55 10.29
C LEU A 110 2.72 5.21 11.19
N PHE A 111 1.67 5.77 10.57
CA PHE A 111 0.56 6.38 11.30
C PHE A 111 -0.77 5.97 10.69
N ARG A 112 -1.76 5.87 11.56
CA ARG A 112 -3.16 5.63 11.22
C ARG A 112 -4.01 6.77 11.76
N GLY A 113 -4.79 7.38 10.91
CA GLY A 113 -5.71 8.46 11.26
C GLY A 113 -7.16 7.99 11.40
N THR A 114 -8.03 8.98 11.39
CA THR A 114 -9.48 8.81 11.31
C THR A 114 -9.94 8.88 9.84
N LEU A 115 -11.23 9.13 9.61
CA LEU A 115 -11.80 9.30 8.26
C LEU A 115 -11.30 10.56 7.54
N SER A 116 -10.75 11.53 8.25
CA SER A 116 -10.43 12.87 7.71
C SER A 116 -9.10 13.45 8.16
N GLN A 117 -8.35 12.79 9.03
CA GLN A 117 -7.09 13.35 9.54
C GLN A 117 -6.16 12.30 10.12
N THR A 118 -4.87 12.39 9.76
CA THR A 118 -3.78 11.61 10.35
C THR A 118 -2.76 12.56 10.98
N SER A 119 -2.47 12.37 12.27
CA SER A 119 -1.40 13.13 12.94
C SER A 119 -0.06 12.45 12.67
N VAL A 120 0.80 13.12 11.91
CA VAL A 120 2.16 12.65 11.60
C VAL A 120 3.17 13.47 12.39
N TYR A 121 3.99 12.79 13.18
CA TYR A 121 4.99 13.42 14.04
C TYR A 121 6.39 13.30 13.43
N PRO A 122 7.05 14.39 13.00
CA PRO A 122 8.38 14.34 12.38
C PRO A 122 9.41 13.60 13.23
N ARG A 123 9.35 13.74 14.55
CA ARG A 123 10.23 13.02 15.48
C ARG A 123 10.15 11.50 15.30
N GLU A 124 8.96 10.94 15.16
CA GLU A 124 8.79 9.49 15.01
C GLU A 124 9.21 9.03 13.62
N VAL A 125 8.99 9.86 12.59
CA VAL A 125 9.50 9.60 11.22
C VAL A 125 11.03 9.53 11.23
N VAL A 126 11.72 10.52 11.82
CA VAL A 126 13.19 10.54 11.92
C VAL A 126 13.72 9.32 12.69
N LYS A 127 13.15 9.01 13.86
CA LYS A 127 13.55 7.83 14.65
C LYS A 127 13.42 6.53 13.84
N TYR A 128 12.28 6.36 13.16
CA TYR A 128 12.00 5.17 12.39
C TYR A 128 12.98 5.01 11.22
N THR A 129 13.28 6.10 10.53
CA THR A 129 14.20 6.16 9.39
C THR A 129 15.63 5.84 9.80
N LEU A 130 16.13 6.46 10.87
CA LEU A 130 17.48 6.22 11.39
C LEU A 130 17.67 4.78 11.91
N ALA A 131 16.65 4.23 12.58
CA ALA A 131 16.71 2.86 13.07
C ALA A 131 16.85 1.79 11.97
N ARG A 132 16.57 2.14 10.71
CA ARG A 132 16.70 1.26 9.52
C ARG A 132 17.85 1.66 8.59
N ASN A 133 18.67 2.62 8.98
CA ASN A 133 19.78 3.14 8.16
C ASN A 133 19.33 3.52 6.74
N ALA A 134 18.14 4.12 6.59
CA ALA A 134 17.65 4.55 5.31
C ALA A 134 18.37 5.83 4.85
N ALA A 135 18.76 5.88 3.58
CA ALA A 135 19.39 7.05 2.95
C ALA A 135 18.38 7.97 2.26
N ALA A 136 17.21 7.44 1.94
CA ALA A 136 16.12 8.21 1.34
C ALA A 136 14.77 7.61 1.74
N VAL A 137 13.71 8.40 1.53
CA VAL A 137 12.34 7.98 1.79
C VAL A 137 11.40 8.43 0.68
N VAL A 138 10.33 7.67 0.49
CA VAL A 138 9.11 8.09 -0.22
C VAL A 138 7.97 8.01 0.76
N PHE A 139 7.14 9.04 0.83
CA PHE A 139 5.92 9.06 1.63
C PHE A 139 4.71 8.70 0.77
N ALA A 140 3.68 8.21 1.40
CA ALA A 140 2.36 8.10 0.80
C ALA A 140 1.28 8.19 1.87
N HIS A 141 0.12 8.73 1.50
CA HIS A 141 -1.09 8.62 2.27
C HIS A 141 -2.29 8.43 1.34
N ASN A 142 -3.37 7.88 1.87
CA ASN A 142 -4.59 7.72 1.10
C ASN A 142 -5.65 8.73 1.54
N HIS A 143 -6.49 9.11 0.58
CA HIS A 143 -7.70 9.88 0.81
C HIS A 143 -8.93 8.97 0.63
N PRO A 144 -9.61 8.54 1.71
CA PRO A 144 -10.83 7.74 1.63
C PRO A 144 -11.97 8.46 0.89
N SER A 145 -11.90 9.80 0.79
CA SER A 145 -12.86 10.63 0.03
C SER A 145 -12.88 10.34 -1.48
N GLY A 146 -11.88 9.63 -2.02
CA GLY A 146 -11.75 9.36 -3.44
C GLY A 146 -11.13 10.50 -4.27
N VAL A 147 -10.72 11.61 -3.65
CA VAL A 147 -10.07 12.76 -4.31
C VAL A 147 -8.58 12.74 -4.02
N ALA A 148 -7.74 12.51 -5.04
CA ALA A 148 -6.28 12.43 -4.91
C ALA A 148 -5.59 13.82 -4.91
N GLU A 149 -6.31 14.92 -4.82
CA GLU A 149 -5.72 16.26 -4.77
C GLU A 149 -5.08 16.51 -3.40
N PRO A 150 -3.78 16.87 -3.36
CA PRO A 150 -3.11 17.21 -2.11
C PRO A 150 -3.75 18.43 -1.44
N SER A 151 -3.94 18.37 -0.13
CA SER A 151 -4.37 19.51 0.65
C SER A 151 -3.18 20.43 0.99
N ARG A 152 -3.46 21.65 1.40
CA ARG A 152 -2.43 22.57 1.93
C ARG A 152 -1.73 22.00 3.16
N ALA A 153 -2.44 21.21 3.98
CA ALA A 153 -1.87 20.54 5.14
C ALA A 153 -0.86 19.47 4.72
N ASP A 154 -1.12 18.72 3.65
CA ASP A 154 -0.20 17.70 3.11
C ASP A 154 1.08 18.33 2.58
N GLU A 155 0.97 19.47 1.91
CA GLU A 155 2.13 20.23 1.44
C GLU A 155 3.01 20.70 2.61
N LEU A 156 2.39 21.30 3.64
CA LEU A 156 3.09 21.77 4.83
C LEU A 156 3.74 20.62 5.59
N LEU A 157 3.03 19.52 5.77
CA LEU A 157 3.57 18.31 6.40
C LEU A 157 4.80 17.80 5.63
N THR A 158 4.70 17.70 4.31
CA THR A 158 5.79 17.23 3.45
C THR A 158 7.02 18.11 3.60
N GLN A 159 6.86 19.43 3.59
CA GLN A 159 7.96 20.38 3.78
C GLN A 159 8.61 20.24 5.17
N ASN A 160 7.81 20.10 6.23
CA ASN A 160 8.30 19.89 7.58
C ASN A 160 9.11 18.58 7.71
N LEU A 161 8.60 17.50 7.13
CA LEU A 161 9.30 16.21 7.12
C LEU A 161 10.60 16.27 6.31
N LYS A 162 10.58 16.92 5.15
CA LYS A 162 11.77 17.16 4.33
C LYS A 162 12.85 17.91 5.08
N GLN A 163 12.49 19.00 5.77
CA GLN A 163 13.42 19.77 6.60
C GLN A 163 13.98 18.94 7.75
N ALA A 164 13.14 18.20 8.48
CA ALA A 164 13.57 17.38 9.60
C ALA A 164 14.53 16.26 9.18
N LEU A 165 14.27 15.60 8.06
CA LEU A 165 15.10 14.52 7.53
C LEU A 165 16.40 15.02 6.90
N ALA A 166 16.41 16.21 6.34
CA ALA A 166 17.63 16.84 5.80
C ALA A 166 18.69 17.09 6.91
N LEU A 167 18.26 17.32 8.16
CA LEU A 167 19.18 17.49 9.29
C LEU A 167 19.95 16.20 9.66
N VAL A 168 19.53 15.07 9.17
CA VAL A 168 20.12 13.74 9.41
C VAL A 168 20.51 13.04 8.09
N ASP A 169 20.77 13.82 7.05
CA ASP A 169 21.24 13.39 5.73
C ASP A 169 20.31 12.37 5.03
N VAL A 170 19.00 12.40 5.31
CA VAL A 170 18.00 11.56 4.66
C VAL A 170 17.20 12.37 3.64
N ARG A 171 17.15 11.89 2.39
CA ARG A 171 16.46 12.57 1.30
C ARG A 171 15.00 12.15 1.22
N VAL A 172 14.10 13.11 1.02
CA VAL A 172 12.70 12.84 0.64
C VAL A 172 12.63 12.89 -0.89
N LEU A 173 12.32 11.77 -1.53
CA LEU A 173 12.30 11.65 -2.99
C LEU A 173 10.92 11.96 -3.58
N ASP A 174 9.85 11.56 -2.92
CA ASP A 174 8.48 11.82 -3.35
C ASP A 174 7.49 11.72 -2.20
N HIS A 175 6.27 12.22 -2.44
CA HIS A 175 5.10 11.99 -1.60
C HIS A 175 3.89 11.72 -2.50
N PHE A 176 3.25 10.57 -2.33
CA PHE A 176 2.09 10.17 -3.10
C PHE A 176 0.79 10.35 -2.32
N VAL A 177 -0.21 10.94 -2.96
CA VAL A 177 -1.60 10.88 -2.50
C VAL A 177 -2.34 9.82 -3.30
N VAL A 178 -2.98 8.88 -2.61
CA VAL A 178 -3.68 7.74 -3.21
C VAL A 178 -5.18 7.87 -2.95
N ALA A 179 -6.00 7.83 -3.99
CA ALA A 179 -7.45 7.86 -3.84
C ALA A 179 -8.10 6.89 -4.86
N GLY A 180 -8.56 5.75 -4.37
CA GLY A 180 -9.05 4.67 -5.23
C GLY A 180 -7.98 4.22 -6.22
N THR A 181 -8.25 4.36 -7.52
CA THR A 181 -7.31 4.02 -8.59
C THR A 181 -6.38 5.19 -8.99
N SER A 182 -6.60 6.38 -8.44
CA SER A 182 -5.83 7.58 -8.75
C SER A 182 -4.64 7.74 -7.80
N THR A 183 -3.52 8.23 -8.32
CA THR A 183 -2.34 8.59 -7.53
C THR A 183 -1.76 9.90 -8.04
N VAL A 184 -1.41 10.79 -7.12
CA VAL A 184 -0.72 12.05 -7.41
C VAL A 184 0.65 12.02 -6.75
N SER A 185 1.68 12.40 -7.49
CA SER A 185 3.06 12.55 -7.03
C SER A 185 3.36 14.03 -6.80
N PHE A 186 3.94 14.35 -5.65
CA PHE A 186 4.41 15.69 -5.34
C PHE A 186 5.62 16.07 -6.17
N ALA A 187 6.52 15.12 -6.42
CA ALA A 187 7.70 15.37 -7.25
C ALA A 187 7.32 15.73 -8.69
N GLU A 188 6.36 15.02 -9.30
CA GLU A 188 5.87 15.33 -10.64
C GLU A 188 5.16 16.68 -10.74
N ARG A 189 4.57 17.15 -9.62
CA ARG A 189 3.92 18.46 -9.54
C ARG A 189 4.87 19.58 -9.12
N GLY A 190 6.14 19.29 -8.84
CA GLY A 190 7.11 20.28 -8.37
C GLY A 190 6.84 20.81 -6.96
N LEU A 191 6.19 20.00 -6.10
CA LEU A 191 5.85 20.32 -4.71
C LEU A 191 6.93 19.86 -3.70
N ILE A 192 7.95 19.13 -4.17
CA ILE A 192 9.12 18.66 -3.37
C ILE A 192 10.40 19.31 -3.86
#